data_32c51d4883b3961bfb44f0b211e5349a
#
_entry.id   32c51d4883b3961bfb44f0b211e5349a
#
_cell.length_a   1.000
_cell.length_b   1.000
_cell.length_c   1.000
_cell.angle_alpha   90.00
_cell.angle_beta   90.00
_cell.angle_gamma   90.00
#
_symmetry.space_group_name_H-M   'P 1'
#
loop_
_entity.id
_entity.type
_entity.pdbx_description
1 polymer ?
#
loop_
_entity_poly.entity_id
_entity_poly.type
_entity_poly.pdbx_seq_one_letter_code
_entity_poly.pdbx_strand_id
1 'polypeptide(L)'
;MAIIDWYSRFVLAWRLSNTIDTPFCLDALAIALADGTPCIFNTDQGCQFTSSEFTGQLLAEEILISMDGRGRALDNVFIERLWRSVKYEDIYLRDYGSVPELEQGLADYFRFYNQERPHSSLNGRTPAEVHWSSLPEQV
;
A
#
# COMPACT_ATOMS: atom_id res chain seq x y z
N MET A 1 6.23 3.00 4.51
CA MET A 1 4.75 2.96 4.45
C MET A 1 4.29 2.58 3.05
N ALA A 2 3.28 1.73 2.94
CA ALA A 2 2.66 1.38 1.67
C ALA A 2 1.14 1.25 1.84
N ILE A 3 0.43 1.53 0.76
CA ILE A 3 -1.03 1.38 0.67
C ILE A 3 -1.32 0.39 -0.43
N ILE A 4 -2.03 -0.70 -0.09
CA ILE A 4 -2.30 -1.81 -0.99
C ILE A 4 -3.81 -2.02 -1.15
N ASP A 5 -4.25 -2.34 -2.36
CA ASP A 5 -5.61 -2.80 -2.61
C ASP A 5 -5.71 -4.30 -2.30
N TRP A 6 -6.61 -4.67 -1.40
CA TRP A 6 -6.73 -6.07 -0.98
C TRP A 6 -7.20 -7.00 -2.09
N TYR A 7 -8.06 -6.52 -2.96
CA TYR A 7 -8.59 -7.36 -4.04
C TYR A 7 -7.54 -7.68 -5.09
N SER A 8 -6.86 -6.66 -5.61
CA SER A 8 -5.89 -6.81 -6.68
C SER A 8 -4.45 -7.05 -6.20
N ARG A 9 -4.16 -6.76 -4.93
CA ARG A 9 -2.80 -6.71 -4.36
C ARG A 9 -1.95 -5.58 -4.95
N PHE A 10 -2.56 -4.64 -5.67
CA PHE A 10 -1.85 -3.53 -6.29
C PHE A 10 -1.38 -2.54 -5.23
N VAL A 11 -0.11 -2.18 -5.28
CA VAL A 11 0.46 -1.17 -4.38
C VAL A 11 0.12 0.20 -4.96
N LEU A 12 -0.84 0.88 -4.33
CA LEU A 12 -1.36 2.16 -4.80
C LEU A 12 -0.40 3.31 -4.54
N ALA A 13 0.32 3.26 -3.43
CA ALA A 13 1.29 4.27 -3.04
C ALA A 13 2.29 3.69 -2.05
N TRP A 14 3.50 4.24 -2.02
CA TRP A 14 4.50 3.92 -1.02
C TRP A 14 5.40 5.13 -0.78
N ARG A 15 5.99 5.19 0.41
CA ARG A 15 6.93 6.23 0.80
C ARG A 15 7.99 5.67 1.73
N LEU A 16 9.20 6.16 1.59
CA LEU A 16 10.32 5.84 2.47
C LEU A 16 10.67 7.07 3.30
N SER A 17 10.77 6.90 4.62
CA SER A 17 11.14 7.98 5.54
C SER A 17 11.80 7.40 6.79
N ASN A 18 12.69 8.17 7.40
CA ASN A 18 13.27 7.84 8.70
C ASN A 18 12.29 8.05 9.84
N THR A 19 11.27 8.88 9.63
CA THR A 19 10.21 9.15 10.59
C THR A 19 8.87 8.96 9.91
N ILE A 20 7.93 8.31 10.62
CA ILE A 20 6.56 8.17 10.13
C ILE A 20 5.73 9.26 10.81
N ASP A 21 5.51 10.37 10.11
CA ASP A 21 4.70 11.48 10.61
C ASP A 21 3.41 11.64 9.78
N THR A 22 2.51 12.49 10.27
CA THR A 22 1.21 12.68 9.62
C THR A 22 1.30 13.27 8.21
N PRO A 23 2.11 14.31 7.93
CA PRO A 23 2.27 14.81 6.55
C PRO A 23 2.78 13.76 5.58
N PHE A 24 3.72 12.93 6.01
CA PHE A 24 4.25 11.81 5.22
C PHE A 24 3.15 10.82 4.84
N CYS A 25 2.29 10.47 5.80
CA CYS A 25 1.17 9.56 5.57
C CYS A 25 0.08 10.20 4.69
N LEU A 26 -0.18 11.49 4.83
CA LEU A 26 -1.12 12.22 3.99
C LEU A 26 -0.68 12.29 2.52
N ASP A 27 0.62 12.46 2.26
CA ASP A 27 1.16 12.44 0.90
C ASP A 27 0.90 11.09 0.23
N ALA A 28 1.17 9.99 0.93
CA ALA A 28 0.92 8.65 0.42
C ALA A 28 -0.58 8.42 0.18
N LEU A 29 -1.43 8.88 1.08
CA LEU A 29 -2.88 8.77 0.94
C LEU A 29 -3.39 9.54 -0.27
N ALA A 30 -2.90 10.75 -0.50
CA ALA A 30 -3.30 11.56 -1.65
C ALA A 30 -2.98 10.85 -2.98
N ILE A 31 -1.81 10.23 -3.07
CA ILE A 31 -1.42 9.45 -4.25
C ILE A 31 -2.35 8.24 -4.44
N ALA A 32 -2.64 7.53 -3.37
CA ALA A 32 -3.49 6.34 -3.43
C ALA A 32 -4.92 6.69 -3.87
N LEU A 33 -5.44 7.84 -3.46
CA LEU A 33 -6.82 8.26 -3.77
C LEU A 33 -6.95 8.98 -5.11
N ALA A 34 -5.85 9.23 -5.83
CA ALA A 34 -5.88 9.99 -7.09
C ALA A 34 -6.69 9.28 -8.18
N ASP A 35 -6.66 7.95 -8.23
CA ASP A 35 -7.31 7.15 -9.27
C ASP A 35 -8.66 6.56 -8.83
N GLY A 36 -9.12 6.86 -7.64
CA GLY A 36 -10.38 6.38 -7.12
C GLY A 36 -10.40 6.28 -5.61
N THR A 37 -11.59 6.12 -5.04
CA THR A 37 -11.77 6.00 -3.60
C THR A 37 -12.32 4.63 -3.24
N PRO A 38 -11.78 3.97 -2.19
CA PRO A 38 -12.34 2.71 -1.70
C PRO A 38 -13.60 2.96 -0.87
N CYS A 39 -14.37 1.92 -0.63
CA CYS A 39 -15.46 1.98 0.35
C CYS A 39 -14.90 1.99 1.78
N ILE A 40 -13.86 1.22 2.02
CA ILE A 40 -13.27 1.02 3.36
C ILE A 40 -11.75 1.16 3.25
N PHE A 41 -11.16 1.89 4.19
CA PHE A 41 -9.72 2.00 4.36
C PHE A 41 -9.35 1.38 5.71
N ASN A 42 -8.48 0.36 5.69
CA ASN A 42 -8.04 -0.32 6.90
C ASN A 42 -6.63 0.15 7.29
N THR A 43 -6.44 0.44 8.57
CA THR A 43 -5.14 0.79 9.14
C THR A 43 -4.93 0.05 10.45
N ASP A 44 -3.68 0.05 10.94
CA ASP A 44 -3.43 -0.25 12.35
C ASP A 44 -3.76 0.98 13.22
N GLN A 45 -3.57 0.85 14.54
CA GLN A 45 -3.87 1.92 15.49
C GLN A 45 -2.68 2.85 15.77
N GLY A 46 -1.74 2.96 14.82
CA GLY A 46 -0.63 3.90 14.94
C GLY A 46 -1.12 5.34 15.06
N CYS A 47 -0.43 6.16 15.87
CA CYS A 47 -0.89 7.52 16.16
C CYS A 47 -1.00 8.41 14.91
N GLN A 48 -0.18 8.18 13.88
CA GLN A 48 -0.27 8.91 12.62
C GLN A 48 -1.57 8.61 11.86
N PHE A 49 -2.13 7.40 12.02
CA PHE A 49 -3.37 6.97 11.36
C PHE A 49 -4.62 7.31 12.17
N THR A 50 -4.48 7.63 13.45
CA THR A 50 -5.57 8.08 14.31
C THR A 50 -5.64 9.61 14.40
N SER A 51 -4.70 10.33 13.77
CA SER A 51 -4.70 11.78 13.77
C SER A 51 -5.94 12.34 13.07
N SER A 52 -6.40 13.50 13.51
CA SER A 52 -7.59 14.14 12.94
C SER A 52 -7.37 14.55 11.47
N GLU A 53 -6.16 14.86 11.09
CA GLU A 53 -5.82 15.20 9.70
C GLU A 53 -5.98 13.97 8.77
N PHE A 54 -5.46 12.82 9.20
CA PHE A 54 -5.53 11.60 8.40
C PHE A 54 -6.97 11.07 8.32
N THR A 55 -7.64 10.93 9.46
CA THR A 55 -9.03 10.46 9.50
C THR A 55 -9.97 11.45 8.83
N GLY A 56 -9.72 12.75 8.98
CA GLY A 56 -10.51 13.80 8.35
C GLY A 56 -10.46 13.74 6.82
N GLN A 57 -9.28 13.42 6.25
CA GLN A 57 -9.13 13.25 4.80
C GLN A 57 -9.97 12.08 4.29
N LEU A 58 -9.98 10.96 5.01
CA LEU A 58 -10.78 9.79 4.65
C LEU A 58 -12.28 10.09 4.77
N LEU A 59 -12.70 10.74 5.85
CA LEU A 59 -14.10 11.08 6.06
C LEU A 59 -14.61 12.10 5.03
N ALA A 60 -13.77 13.04 4.61
CA ALA A 60 -14.10 14.01 3.57
C ALA A 60 -14.41 13.34 2.23
N GLU A 61 -13.78 12.20 1.96
CA GLU A 61 -14.01 11.39 0.76
C GLU A 61 -15.10 10.33 0.96
N GLU A 62 -15.80 10.37 2.08
CA GLU A 62 -16.86 9.40 2.44
C GLU A 62 -16.36 7.95 2.52
N ILE A 63 -15.12 7.77 2.96
CA ILE A 63 -14.49 6.46 3.12
C ILE A 63 -14.68 5.98 4.55
N LEU A 64 -15.18 4.76 4.72
CA LEU A 64 -15.31 4.13 6.03
C LEU A 64 -13.92 3.71 6.54
N ILE A 65 -13.66 3.98 7.80
CA ILE A 65 -12.37 3.66 8.43
C ILE A 65 -12.52 2.40 9.25
N SER A 66 -11.66 1.41 8.97
CA SER A 66 -11.53 0.19 9.76
C SER A 66 -10.16 0.18 10.40
N MET A 67 -10.09 -0.02 11.72
CA MET A 67 -8.82 -0.13 12.43
C MET A 67 -8.68 -1.52 13.02
N ASP A 68 -7.46 -2.06 12.96
CA ASP A 68 -7.15 -3.36 13.54
C ASP A 68 -7.34 -3.31 15.05
N GLY A 69 -8.20 -4.16 15.56
CA GLY A 69 -8.43 -4.31 16.98
C GLY A 69 -7.76 -5.57 17.52
N ARG A 70 -7.88 -5.78 18.83
CA ARG A 70 -7.44 -7.00 19.47
C ARG A 70 -8.12 -8.21 18.82
N GLY A 71 -7.34 -9.23 18.44
CA GLY A 71 -7.85 -10.44 17.83
C GLY A 71 -8.12 -10.37 16.34
N ARG A 72 -7.80 -9.25 15.68
CA ARG A 72 -7.95 -9.07 14.23
C ARG A 72 -6.63 -9.16 13.48
N ALA A 73 -5.80 -10.15 13.82
CA ALA A 73 -4.50 -10.34 13.18
C ALA A 73 -4.61 -10.55 11.66
N LEU A 74 -5.73 -11.10 11.18
CA LEU A 74 -5.94 -11.35 9.75
C LEU A 74 -6.14 -10.08 8.93
N ASP A 75 -6.55 -8.96 9.54
CA ASP A 75 -6.77 -7.70 8.83
C ASP A 75 -5.48 -7.14 8.22
N ASN A 76 -4.32 -7.49 8.79
CA ASN A 76 -3.01 -7.04 8.32
C ASN A 76 -2.30 -8.02 7.39
N VAL A 77 -2.90 -9.17 7.07
CA VAL A 77 -2.21 -10.24 6.35
C VAL A 77 -1.68 -9.79 4.98
N PHE A 78 -2.39 -8.93 4.28
CA PHE A 78 -2.00 -8.50 2.94
C PHE A 78 -0.78 -7.58 2.97
N ILE A 79 -0.76 -6.63 3.91
CA ILE A 79 0.38 -5.73 4.05
C ILE A 79 1.61 -6.47 4.61
N GLU A 80 1.41 -7.41 5.51
CA GLU A 80 2.49 -8.24 6.03
C GLU A 80 3.11 -9.11 4.94
N ARG A 81 2.31 -9.70 4.07
CA ARG A 81 2.79 -10.46 2.91
C ARG A 81 3.56 -9.58 1.93
N LEU A 82 3.10 -8.36 1.70
CA LEU A 82 3.82 -7.40 0.88
C LEU A 82 5.21 -7.13 1.45
N TRP A 83 5.30 -6.81 2.74
CA TRP A 83 6.61 -6.54 3.37
C TRP A 83 7.52 -7.74 3.35
N ARG A 84 6.97 -8.94 3.52
CA ARG A 84 7.75 -10.16 3.40
C ARG A 84 8.33 -10.32 1.99
N SER A 85 7.53 -10.10 0.97
CA SER A 85 7.99 -10.14 -0.43
C SER A 85 9.09 -9.11 -0.69
N VAL A 86 8.91 -7.88 -0.23
CA VAL A 86 9.90 -6.81 -0.36
C VAL A 86 11.22 -7.21 0.27
N LYS A 87 11.17 -7.73 1.49
CA LYS A 87 12.39 -8.10 2.23
C LYS A 87 13.13 -9.26 1.57
N TYR A 88 12.43 -10.34 1.25
CA TYR A 88 13.07 -11.56 0.74
C TYR A 88 13.40 -11.50 -0.74
N GLU A 89 12.64 -10.76 -1.55
CA GLU A 89 12.85 -10.67 -2.99
C GLU A 89 13.72 -9.48 -3.40
N ASP A 90 13.91 -8.48 -2.53
CA ASP A 90 14.71 -7.30 -2.85
C ASP A 90 15.72 -6.92 -1.78
N ILE A 91 15.28 -6.51 -0.59
CA ILE A 91 16.17 -5.90 0.41
C ILE A 91 17.30 -6.86 0.85
N TYR A 92 16.97 -8.11 1.13
CA TYR A 92 17.95 -9.09 1.60
C TYR A 92 18.88 -9.59 0.49
N LEU A 93 18.47 -9.49 -0.77
CA LEU A 93 19.26 -9.91 -1.93
C LEU A 93 20.17 -8.81 -2.45
N ARG A 94 19.90 -7.55 -2.10
CA ARG A 94 20.66 -6.41 -2.55
C ARG A 94 21.32 -5.71 -1.36
N ASP A 95 22.53 -5.22 -1.59
CA ASP A 95 23.30 -4.50 -0.56
C ASP A 95 23.23 -3.01 -0.87
N TYR A 96 22.18 -2.34 -0.39
CA TYR A 96 22.01 -0.91 -0.62
C TYR A 96 22.96 -0.11 0.24
N GLY A 97 23.82 0.69 -0.38
CA GLY A 97 24.81 1.49 0.29
C GLY A 97 24.35 2.84 0.80
N SER A 98 23.15 3.28 0.40
CA SER A 98 22.61 4.58 0.80
C SER A 98 21.09 4.59 0.73
N VAL A 99 20.47 5.60 1.37
CA VAL A 99 19.01 5.78 1.31
C VAL A 99 18.52 6.09 -0.12
N PRO A 100 19.18 6.94 -0.91
CA PRO A 100 18.79 7.14 -2.31
C PRO A 100 18.84 5.85 -3.15
N GLU A 101 19.83 5.00 -2.95
CA GLU A 101 19.91 3.70 -3.63
C GLU A 101 18.77 2.78 -3.21
N LEU A 102 18.44 2.74 -1.93
CA LEU A 102 17.31 1.97 -1.42
C LEU A 102 15.99 2.48 -2.02
N GLU A 103 15.79 3.79 -2.08
CA GLU A 103 14.58 4.38 -2.65
C GLU A 103 14.42 4.01 -4.13
N GLN A 104 15.49 4.10 -4.90
CA GLN A 104 15.46 3.70 -6.31
C GLN A 104 15.19 2.21 -6.47
N GLY A 105 15.82 1.38 -5.66
CA GLY A 105 15.60 -0.06 -5.68
C GLY A 105 14.16 -0.43 -5.32
N LEU A 106 13.58 0.22 -4.32
CA LEU A 106 12.19 0.00 -3.95
C LEU A 106 11.23 0.48 -5.04
N ALA A 107 11.52 1.60 -5.71
CA ALA A 107 10.73 2.06 -6.85
C ALA A 107 10.69 1.01 -7.96
N ASP A 108 11.85 0.45 -8.31
CA ASP A 108 11.96 -0.60 -9.30
C ASP A 108 11.23 -1.88 -8.86
N TYR A 109 11.35 -2.25 -7.59
CA TYR A 109 10.69 -3.44 -7.04
C TYR A 109 9.16 -3.29 -7.03
N PHE A 110 8.62 -2.17 -6.58
CA PHE A 110 7.17 -1.98 -6.55
C PHE A 110 6.58 -1.91 -7.97
N ARG A 111 7.31 -1.37 -8.93
CA ARG A 111 6.91 -1.45 -10.34
C ARG A 111 6.87 -2.91 -10.82
N PHE A 112 7.90 -3.68 -10.53
CA PHE A 112 7.93 -5.12 -10.83
C PHE A 112 6.77 -5.85 -10.14
N TYR A 113 6.55 -5.60 -8.85
CA TYR A 113 5.49 -6.22 -8.08
C TYR A 113 4.11 -5.98 -8.71
N ASN A 114 3.84 -4.75 -9.08
CA ASN A 114 2.55 -4.38 -9.66
C ASN A 114 2.36 -4.87 -11.10
N GLN A 115 3.39 -4.77 -11.94
CA GLN A 115 3.27 -4.93 -13.39
C GLN A 115 3.71 -6.29 -13.90
N GLU A 116 4.62 -6.97 -13.21
CA GLU A 116 5.28 -8.16 -13.75
C GLU A 116 5.20 -9.39 -12.85
N ARG A 117 5.04 -9.21 -11.54
CA ARG A 117 5.06 -10.32 -10.58
C ARG A 117 3.72 -11.04 -10.58
N PRO A 118 3.67 -12.31 -11.03
CA PRO A 118 2.43 -13.08 -10.95
C PRO A 118 2.13 -13.52 -9.52
N HIS A 119 0.85 -13.63 -9.18
CA HIS A 119 0.39 -14.08 -7.87
C HIS A 119 -0.50 -15.32 -8.00
N SER A 120 -0.22 -16.34 -7.21
CA SER A 120 -1.03 -17.56 -7.21
C SER A 120 -2.48 -17.28 -6.79
N SER A 121 -2.68 -16.36 -5.84
CA SER A 121 -4.01 -15.94 -5.40
C SER A 121 -4.80 -15.19 -6.48
N LEU A 122 -4.14 -14.73 -7.53
CA LEU A 122 -4.75 -14.04 -8.68
C LEU A 122 -4.74 -14.91 -9.94
N ASN A 123 -4.66 -16.24 -9.79
CA ASN A 123 -4.57 -17.19 -10.90
C ASN A 123 -3.37 -16.94 -11.83
N GLY A 124 -2.24 -16.52 -11.27
CA GLY A 124 -1.03 -16.20 -12.01
C GLY A 124 -1.03 -14.85 -12.71
N ARG A 125 -2.06 -14.04 -12.48
CA ARG A 125 -2.12 -12.67 -13.03
C ARG A 125 -1.31 -11.71 -12.15
N THR A 126 -0.92 -10.58 -12.73
CA THR A 126 -0.26 -9.52 -11.98
C THR A 126 -1.27 -8.63 -11.24
N PRO A 127 -0.86 -7.94 -10.17
CA PRO A 127 -1.73 -6.97 -9.53
C PRO A 127 -2.29 -5.91 -10.49
N ALA A 128 -1.49 -5.39 -11.41
CA ALA A 128 -1.94 -4.39 -12.38
C ALA A 128 -3.05 -4.94 -13.29
N GLU A 129 -2.91 -6.17 -13.77
CA GLU A 129 -3.92 -6.80 -14.62
C GLU A 129 -5.26 -6.88 -13.90
N VAL A 130 -5.26 -7.29 -12.63
CA VAL A 130 -6.48 -7.42 -11.84
C VAL A 130 -7.03 -6.04 -11.46
N HIS A 131 -6.17 -5.12 -11.03
CA HIS A 131 -6.58 -3.80 -10.57
C HIS A 131 -7.28 -3.01 -11.68
N TRP A 132 -6.65 -2.91 -12.84
CA TRP A 132 -7.19 -2.13 -13.96
C TRP A 132 -8.40 -2.77 -14.62
N SER A 133 -8.50 -4.10 -14.60
CA SER A 133 -9.66 -4.80 -15.13
C SER A 133 -10.90 -4.72 -14.24
N SER A 134 -10.73 -4.47 -12.93
CA SER A 134 -11.82 -4.39 -11.97
C SER A 134 -12.41 -2.99 -11.80
N LEU A 135 -11.70 -1.95 -12.29
CA LEU A 135 -12.23 -0.59 -12.25
C LEU A 135 -13.36 -0.44 -13.28
N PRO A 136 -14.46 0.26 -12.91
CA PRO A 136 -15.49 0.55 -13.89
C PRO A 136 -14.91 1.38 -15.03
N GLU A 137 -15.29 1.04 -16.25
CA GLU A 137 -14.90 1.84 -17.41
C GLU A 137 -15.37 3.27 -17.18
N GLN A 138 -14.44 4.20 -17.15
CA GLN A 138 -14.77 5.61 -17.14
C GLN A 138 -15.22 5.97 -18.56
N VAL A 139 -16.49 6.08 -18.69
CA VAL A 139 -17.07 6.57 -19.94
C VAL A 139 -16.93 8.09 -19.97
#